data_125fc16fd2b75ab1e14f5d249193c9f0
#
_entry.id   125fc16fd2b75ab1e14f5d249193c9f0
#
_cell.length_a   1.000
_cell.length_b   1.000
_cell.length_c   1.000
_cell.angle_alpha   90.00
_cell.angle_beta   90.00
_cell.angle_gamma   90.00
#
_symmetry.space_group_name_H-M   'P 1'
#
loop_
_entity.id
_entity.type
_entity.pdbx_description
1 polymer ?
#
loop_
_entity_poly.entity_id
_entity_poly.type
_entity_poly.pdbx_seq_one_letter_code
_entity_poly.pdbx_strand_id
1 'polypeptide(L)'
;ALGFCDRNTLAGVVRPWTARKKPDLRVRALTGCRLDFADDTPSLLCYPTDRAAYGRLTRLLTDGQRRCDKGGCALYLEDFLNRAEGQAVIAVPPDRPDTAFEAQLDRLNEAVSGNLWLAASRGFRHDDLKRIARLDAIARRTGVALVATNDVLYHAAERRPLQDVMTCIREGCTIRDAGFALEANAERHLKSPQEMT
;
A
#
# COMPACT_ATOMS: atom_id res chain seq x y z
N ALA A 1 8.95 3.75 -13.69
CA ALA A 1 9.27 3.92 -12.26
C ALA A 1 8.77 2.71 -11.47
N LEU A 2 9.34 2.47 -10.30
CA LEU A 2 8.91 1.42 -9.37
C LEU A 2 8.78 2.03 -7.98
N GLY A 3 7.58 1.90 -7.37
CA GLY A 3 7.31 2.35 -6.02
C GLY A 3 7.64 1.26 -5.00
N PHE A 4 8.27 1.63 -3.90
CA PHE A 4 8.59 0.76 -2.78
C PHE A 4 7.81 1.24 -1.56
N CYS A 5 7.01 0.35 -0.97
CA CYS A 5 6.13 0.65 0.16
C CYS A 5 6.20 -0.47 1.18
N ASP A 6 7.13 -0.38 2.13
CA ASP A 6 7.14 -1.27 3.29
C ASP A 6 6.07 -0.83 4.31
N ARG A 7 5.60 -1.77 5.14
CA ARG A 7 4.55 -1.48 6.14
C ARG A 7 5.14 -0.73 7.34
N ASN A 8 4.62 0.47 7.57
CA ASN A 8 4.98 1.35 8.70
C ASN A 8 6.48 1.57 8.90
N THR A 9 7.27 1.48 7.81
CA THR A 9 8.72 1.67 7.83
C THR A 9 9.25 2.14 6.48
N LEU A 10 10.41 2.78 6.50
CA LEU A 10 11.19 3.16 5.33
C LEU A 10 12.52 2.38 5.25
N ALA A 11 12.70 1.33 6.04
CA ALA A 11 13.96 0.59 6.12
C ALA A 11 14.38 -0.04 4.77
N GLY A 12 13.42 -0.47 3.95
CA GLY A 12 13.66 -1.09 2.64
C GLY A 12 14.18 -0.14 1.56
N VAL A 13 14.10 1.18 1.76
CA VAL A 13 14.46 2.19 0.75
C VAL A 13 15.96 2.18 0.37
N VAL A 14 16.82 1.77 1.27
CA VAL A 14 18.29 1.79 1.07
C VAL A 14 18.70 0.87 -0.10
N ARG A 15 18.10 -0.31 -0.23
CA ARG A 15 18.43 -1.26 -1.30
C ARG A 15 18.11 -0.72 -2.69
N PRO A 16 16.88 -0.23 -3.00
CA PRO A 16 16.55 0.42 -4.26
C PRO A 16 17.43 1.64 -4.54
N TRP A 17 17.69 2.46 -3.53
CA TRP A 17 18.58 3.61 -3.65
C TRP A 17 19.99 3.21 -4.08
N THR A 18 20.55 2.16 -3.50
CA THR A 18 21.86 1.65 -3.87
C THR A 18 21.84 1.00 -5.26
N ALA A 19 20.80 0.22 -5.56
CA ALA A 19 20.65 -0.45 -6.84
C ALA A 19 20.60 0.54 -8.02
N ARG A 20 19.93 1.69 -7.88
CA ARG A 20 19.82 2.72 -8.93
C ARG A 20 21.15 3.30 -9.40
N LYS A 21 22.24 3.14 -8.61
CA LYS A 21 23.59 3.59 -8.96
C LYS A 21 24.26 2.68 -9.99
N LYS A 22 23.69 1.50 -10.27
CA LYS A 22 24.21 0.59 -11.27
C LYS A 22 23.92 1.17 -12.67
N PRO A 23 24.94 1.24 -13.57
CA PRO A 23 24.80 1.92 -14.86
C PRO A 23 23.75 1.27 -15.78
N ASP A 24 23.52 -0.03 -15.63
CA ASP A 24 22.58 -0.80 -16.45
C ASP A 24 21.12 -0.71 -15.97
N LEU A 25 20.86 -0.13 -14.79
CA LEU A 25 19.52 -0.05 -14.21
C LEU A 25 18.87 1.30 -14.51
N ARG A 26 17.95 1.33 -15.49
CA ARG A 26 17.24 2.55 -15.92
C ARG A 26 15.87 2.73 -15.23
N VAL A 27 15.65 2.14 -14.05
CA VAL A 27 14.39 2.23 -13.33
C VAL A 27 14.47 3.33 -12.28
N ARG A 28 13.52 4.28 -12.34
CA ARG A 28 13.35 5.29 -11.28
C ARG A 28 12.71 4.65 -10.07
N ALA A 29 13.40 4.68 -8.93
CA ALA A 29 12.85 4.25 -7.65
C ALA A 29 12.05 5.39 -7.00
N LEU A 30 10.80 5.11 -6.63
CA LEU A 30 9.94 5.99 -5.85
C LEU A 30 9.91 5.47 -4.41
N THR A 31 10.30 6.33 -3.48
CA THR A 31 10.26 6.02 -2.05
C THR A 31 8.86 6.27 -1.51
N GLY A 32 8.26 5.27 -0.90
CA GLY A 32 6.97 5.36 -0.25
C GLY A 32 6.91 4.50 1.01
N CYS A 33 5.76 4.55 1.67
CA CYS A 33 5.45 3.72 2.82
C CYS A 33 3.98 3.29 2.76
N ARG A 34 3.72 2.03 3.05
CA ARG A 34 2.36 1.59 3.35
C ARG A 34 2.06 1.90 4.80
N LEU A 35 1.13 2.80 5.02
CA LEU A 35 0.65 3.15 6.36
C LEU A 35 -0.51 2.21 6.70
N ASP A 36 -0.31 1.38 7.70
CA ASP A 36 -1.34 0.57 8.33
C ASP A 36 -1.69 1.22 9.69
N PHE A 37 -2.97 1.44 9.93
CA PHE A 37 -3.47 2.20 11.06
C PHE A 37 -3.97 1.29 12.19
N ALA A 38 -3.98 1.81 13.42
CA ALA A 38 -4.47 1.10 14.60
C ALA A 38 -5.98 1.30 14.82
N ASP A 39 -6.58 2.25 14.11
CA ASP A 39 -8.01 2.44 13.98
C ASP A 39 -8.51 1.77 12.68
N ASP A 40 -9.81 1.78 12.42
CA ASP A 40 -10.41 1.17 11.23
C ASP A 40 -10.12 1.93 9.93
N THR A 41 -9.09 2.77 9.89
CA THR A 41 -8.63 3.48 8.70
C THR A 41 -8.01 2.50 7.71
N PRO A 42 -8.40 2.54 6.42
CA PRO A 42 -7.82 1.69 5.40
C PRO A 42 -6.32 1.98 5.21
N SER A 43 -5.56 0.97 4.80
CA SER A 43 -4.14 1.18 4.48
C SER A 43 -3.96 2.23 3.38
N LEU A 44 -2.94 3.06 3.52
CA LEU A 44 -2.57 4.07 2.53
C LEU A 44 -1.17 3.78 1.98
N LEU A 45 -1.01 3.79 0.66
CA LEU A 45 0.32 3.85 0.04
C LEU A 45 0.68 5.33 -0.10
N CYS A 46 1.66 5.78 0.67
CA CYS A 46 2.02 7.18 0.81
C CYS A 46 3.37 7.45 0.15
N TYR A 47 3.41 8.37 -0.80
CA TYR A 47 4.61 8.77 -1.54
C TYR A 47 4.86 10.27 -1.35
N PRO A 48 5.92 10.67 -0.64
CA PRO A 48 6.27 12.08 -0.49
C PRO A 48 6.71 12.67 -1.84
N THR A 49 6.18 13.83 -2.19
CA THR A 49 6.47 14.52 -3.45
C THR A 49 7.75 15.35 -3.39
N ASP A 50 8.15 15.75 -2.19
CA ASP A 50 9.35 16.55 -1.94
C ASP A 50 10.04 16.17 -0.61
N ARG A 51 11.14 16.87 -0.29
CA ARG A 51 11.91 16.64 0.93
C ARG A 51 11.13 16.99 2.21
N ALA A 52 10.29 18.02 2.16
CA ALA A 52 9.51 18.45 3.32
C ALA A 52 8.41 17.41 3.62
N ALA A 53 7.73 16.91 2.59
CA ALA A 53 6.77 15.81 2.69
C ALA A 53 7.44 14.52 3.21
N TYR A 54 8.66 14.20 2.75
CA TYR A 54 9.44 13.08 3.30
C TYR A 54 9.72 13.28 4.79
N GLY A 55 10.06 14.50 5.21
CA GLY A 55 10.24 14.84 6.63
C GLY A 55 8.95 14.65 7.44
N ARG A 56 7.78 15.04 6.89
CA ARG A 56 6.48 14.81 7.54
C ARG A 56 6.16 13.32 7.68
N LEU A 57 6.41 12.53 6.63
CA LEU A 57 6.22 11.08 6.66
C LEU A 57 7.13 10.40 7.69
N THR A 58 8.41 10.75 7.75
CA THR A 58 9.33 10.17 8.74
C THR A 58 8.96 10.55 10.16
N ARG A 59 8.47 11.78 10.40
CA ARG A 59 7.96 12.20 11.69
C ARG A 59 6.71 11.41 12.09
N LEU A 60 5.77 11.21 11.18
CA LEU A 60 4.58 10.39 11.39
C LEU A 60 4.96 8.98 11.88
N LEU A 61 5.87 8.32 11.16
CA LEU A 61 6.35 6.98 11.52
C LEU A 61 7.06 6.97 12.89
N THR A 62 7.87 7.99 13.18
CA THR A 62 8.55 8.12 14.47
C THR A 62 7.54 8.23 15.63
N ASP A 63 6.48 9.04 15.45
CA ASP A 63 5.46 9.22 16.47
C ASP A 63 4.69 7.91 16.70
N GLY A 64 4.34 7.17 15.62
CA GLY A 64 3.70 5.85 15.73
C GLY A 64 4.57 4.79 16.40
N GLN A 65 5.86 4.76 16.07
CA GLN A 65 6.82 3.82 16.68
C GLN A 65 7.06 4.10 18.16
N ARG A 66 7.08 5.37 18.57
CA ARG A 66 7.28 5.76 19.98
C ARG A 66 6.11 5.40 20.90
N ARG A 67 4.95 5.04 20.34
CA ARG A 67 3.79 4.58 21.11
C ARG A 67 3.82 3.09 21.43
N CYS A 68 4.74 2.35 20.83
CA CYS A 68 4.80 0.90 20.91
C CYS A 68 6.15 0.41 21.36
N ASP A 69 6.22 -0.86 21.77
CA ASP A 69 7.46 -1.58 21.96
C ASP A 69 8.22 -1.74 20.64
N LYS A 70 9.50 -2.11 20.73
CA LYS A 70 10.38 -2.30 19.57
C LYS A 70 9.76 -3.23 18.53
N GLY A 71 9.62 -2.70 17.32
CA GLY A 71 9.03 -3.41 16.18
C GLY A 71 7.56 -3.09 15.94
N GLY A 72 6.86 -2.45 16.89
CA GLY A 72 5.50 -1.96 16.73
C GLY A 72 5.42 -0.55 16.14
N CYS A 73 4.25 -0.20 15.62
CA CYS A 73 3.94 1.16 15.15
C CYS A 73 2.42 1.37 15.19
N ALA A 74 1.94 2.28 16.02
CA ALA A 74 0.52 2.63 16.12
C ALA A 74 0.29 4.02 15.50
N LEU A 75 -0.35 4.02 14.33
CA LEU A 75 -0.77 5.21 13.60
C LEU A 75 -2.30 5.35 13.67
N TYR A 76 -2.78 6.56 13.66
CA TYR A 76 -4.20 6.89 13.60
C TYR A 76 -4.46 7.85 12.44
N LEU A 77 -5.68 7.86 11.90
CA LEU A 77 -6.05 8.74 10.78
C LEU A 77 -5.69 10.21 11.06
N GLU A 78 -5.98 10.69 12.26
CA GLU A 78 -5.69 12.08 12.64
C GLU A 78 -4.18 12.41 12.61
N ASP A 79 -3.32 11.46 12.93
CA ASP A 79 -1.86 11.66 12.83
C ASP A 79 -1.44 11.92 11.38
N PHE A 80 -2.07 11.16 10.43
CA PHE A 80 -1.81 11.33 9.01
C PHE A 80 -2.38 12.64 8.49
N LEU A 81 -3.63 12.97 8.80
CA LEU A 81 -4.30 14.20 8.33
C LEU A 81 -3.50 15.45 8.70
N ASN A 82 -2.93 15.48 9.91
CA ASN A 82 -2.07 16.58 10.37
C ASN A 82 -0.71 16.68 9.65
N ARG A 83 -0.35 15.68 8.81
CA ARG A 83 0.94 15.59 8.10
C ARG A 83 0.80 15.25 6.61
N ALA A 84 -0.41 15.35 6.10
CA ALA A 84 -0.78 14.92 4.74
C ALA A 84 -0.23 15.82 3.62
N GLU A 85 0.13 17.06 3.94
CA GLU A 85 0.62 18.03 2.95
C GLU A 85 1.81 17.50 2.16
N GLY A 86 1.73 17.60 0.81
CA GLY A 86 2.77 17.15 -0.11
C GLY A 86 2.89 15.62 -0.23
N GLN A 87 1.94 14.86 0.27
CA GLN A 87 1.87 13.43 0.05
C GLN A 87 1.02 13.13 -1.19
N ALA A 88 1.49 12.21 -2.05
CA ALA A 88 0.69 11.54 -3.05
C ALA A 88 0.24 10.19 -2.46
N VAL A 89 -1.05 9.93 -2.44
CA VAL A 89 -1.63 8.85 -1.64
C VAL A 89 -2.50 7.94 -2.49
N ILE A 90 -2.35 6.64 -2.30
CA ILE A 90 -3.25 5.64 -2.87
C ILE A 90 -3.95 4.93 -1.71
N ALA A 91 -5.25 5.11 -1.57
CA ALA A 91 -6.05 4.40 -0.59
C ALA A 91 -6.28 2.95 -1.05
N VAL A 92 -6.00 2.00 -0.17
CA VAL A 92 -6.22 0.57 -0.41
C VAL A 92 -7.61 0.21 0.14
N PRO A 93 -8.59 -0.08 -0.72
CA PRO A 93 -9.95 -0.34 -0.25
C PRO A 93 -10.03 -1.63 0.54
N PRO A 94 -10.90 -1.72 1.56
CA PRO A 94 -11.21 -2.98 2.21
C PRO A 94 -11.92 -3.93 1.21
N ASP A 95 -12.04 -5.20 1.57
CA ASP A 95 -12.72 -6.19 0.71
C ASP A 95 -14.17 -5.80 0.40
N ARG A 96 -14.83 -5.17 1.36
CA ARG A 96 -16.22 -4.68 1.25
C ARG A 96 -16.30 -3.21 1.66
N PRO A 97 -15.97 -2.28 0.76
CA PRO A 97 -16.07 -0.86 1.03
C PRO A 97 -17.52 -0.45 1.29
N ASP A 98 -17.71 0.38 2.31
CA ASP A 98 -19.00 0.91 2.77
C ASP A 98 -19.03 2.45 2.78
N THR A 99 -20.09 3.03 3.30
CA THR A 99 -20.25 4.49 3.41
C THR A 99 -19.25 5.13 4.39
N ALA A 100 -18.79 4.40 5.40
CA ALA A 100 -17.77 4.90 6.31
C ALA A 100 -16.42 5.05 5.57
N PHE A 101 -16.09 4.08 4.72
CA PHE A 101 -14.92 4.18 3.84
C PHE A 101 -15.01 5.36 2.86
N GLU A 102 -16.19 5.61 2.26
CA GLU A 102 -16.40 6.77 1.38
C GLU A 102 -16.17 8.10 2.13
N ALA A 103 -16.72 8.23 3.34
CA ALA A 103 -16.48 9.42 4.17
C ALA A 103 -15.00 9.61 4.56
N GLN A 104 -14.26 8.52 4.77
CA GLN A 104 -12.81 8.60 4.99
C GLN A 104 -12.06 9.05 3.73
N LEU A 105 -12.48 8.60 2.54
CA LEU A 105 -11.90 9.08 1.27
C LEU A 105 -12.08 10.57 1.08
N ASP A 106 -13.24 11.13 1.41
CA ASP A 106 -13.51 12.57 1.31
C ASP A 106 -12.56 13.36 2.23
N ARG A 107 -12.41 12.95 3.49
CA ARG A 107 -11.47 13.58 4.44
C ARG A 107 -10.02 13.48 3.97
N LEU A 108 -9.62 12.34 3.44
CA LEU A 108 -8.27 12.13 2.89
C LEU A 108 -8.04 13.02 1.68
N ASN A 109 -9.02 13.13 0.76
CA ASN A 109 -8.90 13.91 -0.46
C ASN A 109 -8.73 15.41 -0.16
N GLU A 110 -9.45 15.93 0.83
CA GLU A 110 -9.27 17.29 1.33
C GLU A 110 -7.85 17.49 1.90
N ALA A 111 -7.39 16.56 2.75
CA ALA A 111 -6.10 16.68 3.44
C ALA A 111 -4.89 16.65 2.48
N VAL A 112 -4.96 15.90 1.37
CA VAL A 112 -3.87 15.82 0.37
C VAL A 112 -4.10 16.72 -0.84
N SER A 113 -5.07 17.63 -0.77
CA SER A 113 -5.37 18.60 -1.85
C SER A 113 -5.57 17.93 -3.22
N GLY A 114 -6.33 16.85 -3.27
CA GLY A 114 -6.66 16.12 -4.49
C GLY A 114 -5.57 15.15 -4.99
N ASN A 115 -4.46 14.99 -4.28
CA ASN A 115 -3.43 13.98 -4.60
C ASN A 115 -3.77 12.61 -4.00
N LEU A 116 -5.01 12.19 -4.17
CA LEU A 116 -5.54 10.90 -3.71
C LEU A 116 -6.00 10.05 -4.89
N TRP A 117 -5.68 8.77 -4.85
CA TRP A 117 -6.18 7.75 -5.76
C TRP A 117 -6.75 6.57 -4.98
N LEU A 118 -7.69 5.87 -5.57
CA LEU A 118 -8.25 4.64 -5.03
C LEU A 118 -7.66 3.43 -5.76
N ALA A 119 -7.02 2.53 -5.02
CA ALA A 119 -6.40 1.34 -5.60
C ALA A 119 -7.46 0.38 -6.16
N ALA A 120 -7.28 -0.04 -7.41
CA ALA A 120 -8.03 -1.11 -8.02
C ALA A 120 -7.07 -2.25 -8.38
N SER A 121 -7.20 -3.38 -7.72
CA SER A 121 -6.38 -4.58 -7.98
C SER A 121 -7.26 -5.72 -8.48
N ARG A 122 -6.74 -6.49 -9.42
CA ARG A 122 -7.37 -7.72 -9.90
C ARG A 122 -6.70 -8.92 -9.23
N GLY A 123 -7.46 -9.59 -8.36
CA GLY A 123 -6.96 -10.75 -7.60
C GLY A 123 -7.17 -12.08 -8.33
N PHE A 124 -7.78 -12.07 -9.54
CA PHE A 124 -8.20 -13.27 -10.30
C PHE A 124 -9.09 -14.19 -9.47
N ARG A 125 -10.02 -13.57 -8.72
CA ARG A 125 -11.08 -14.23 -7.96
C ARG A 125 -12.42 -14.11 -8.71
N HIS A 126 -13.37 -14.96 -8.37
CA HIS A 126 -14.67 -15.03 -9.05
C HIS A 126 -15.52 -13.74 -9.02
N ASP A 127 -15.26 -12.87 -8.04
CA ASP A 127 -16.02 -11.62 -7.81
C ASP A 127 -15.27 -10.34 -8.22
N ASP A 128 -14.08 -10.46 -8.82
CA ASP A 128 -13.23 -9.32 -9.19
C ASP A 128 -13.96 -8.25 -10.01
N LEU A 129 -14.73 -8.65 -11.02
CA LEU A 129 -15.46 -7.70 -11.87
C LEU A 129 -16.51 -6.91 -11.06
N LYS A 130 -17.21 -7.58 -10.14
CA LYS A 130 -18.19 -6.91 -9.25
C LYS A 130 -17.48 -5.96 -8.30
N ARG A 131 -16.32 -6.38 -7.77
CA ARG A 131 -15.50 -5.55 -6.87
C ARG A 131 -14.99 -4.31 -7.61
N ILE A 132 -14.43 -4.46 -8.81
CA ILE A 132 -13.94 -3.33 -9.63
C ILE A 132 -15.10 -2.38 -9.98
N ALA A 133 -16.26 -2.89 -10.39
CA ALA A 133 -17.43 -2.06 -10.69
C ALA A 133 -17.91 -1.28 -9.46
N ARG A 134 -17.85 -1.86 -8.26
CA ARG A 134 -18.15 -1.17 -7.00
C ARG A 134 -17.14 -0.05 -6.73
N LEU A 135 -15.84 -0.30 -6.93
CA LEU A 135 -14.80 0.71 -6.77
C LEU A 135 -14.94 1.84 -7.78
N ASP A 136 -15.31 1.56 -9.03
CA ASP A 136 -15.61 2.59 -10.04
C ASP A 136 -16.79 3.46 -9.61
N ALA A 137 -17.86 2.87 -9.06
CA ALA A 137 -18.99 3.62 -8.55
C ALA A 137 -18.61 4.51 -7.36
N ILE A 138 -17.76 4.05 -6.44
CA ILE A 138 -17.23 4.86 -5.33
C ILE A 138 -16.37 6.01 -5.87
N ALA A 139 -15.44 5.72 -6.77
CA ALA A 139 -14.56 6.69 -7.41
C ALA A 139 -15.36 7.85 -8.05
N ARG A 140 -16.45 7.54 -8.74
CA ARG A 140 -17.34 8.55 -9.35
C ARG A 140 -18.09 9.38 -8.32
N ARG A 141 -18.51 8.80 -7.18
CA ARG A 141 -19.23 9.54 -6.12
C ARG A 141 -18.31 10.47 -5.34
N THR A 142 -17.10 10.00 -5.00
CA THR A 142 -16.12 10.75 -4.19
C THR A 142 -15.21 11.66 -5.02
N GLY A 143 -15.24 11.55 -6.36
CA GLY A 143 -14.33 12.27 -7.24
C GLY A 143 -12.87 11.80 -7.17
N VAL A 144 -12.58 10.69 -6.49
CA VAL A 144 -11.24 10.11 -6.35
C VAL A 144 -10.95 9.15 -7.50
N ALA A 145 -9.93 9.43 -8.30
CA ALA A 145 -9.61 8.62 -9.47
C ALA A 145 -9.11 7.20 -9.10
N LEU A 146 -9.50 6.19 -9.89
CA LEU A 146 -8.94 4.85 -9.77
C LEU A 146 -7.51 4.79 -10.28
N VAL A 147 -6.69 3.98 -9.64
CA VAL A 147 -5.37 3.58 -10.13
C VAL A 147 -5.23 2.06 -10.07
N ALA A 148 -4.79 1.46 -11.18
CA ALA A 148 -4.52 0.03 -11.23
C ALA A 148 -3.29 -0.29 -10.38
N THR A 149 -3.45 -1.24 -9.46
CA THR A 149 -2.37 -1.75 -8.60
C THR A 149 -2.36 -3.27 -8.61
N ASN A 150 -1.22 -3.89 -8.30
CA ASN A 150 -1.14 -5.34 -8.16
C ASN A 150 -0.77 -5.80 -6.74
N ASP A 151 -0.64 -4.85 -5.80
CA ASP A 151 -0.24 -5.12 -4.40
C ASP A 151 0.85 -6.21 -4.29
N VAL A 152 1.97 -5.95 -4.98
CA VAL A 152 3.03 -6.91 -5.28
C VAL A 152 3.71 -7.43 -4.02
N LEU A 153 3.81 -8.75 -3.89
CA LEU A 153 4.52 -9.43 -2.80
C LEU A 153 5.86 -10.03 -3.25
N TYR A 154 6.00 -10.35 -4.53
CA TYR A 154 7.21 -10.96 -5.10
C TYR A 154 7.41 -10.54 -6.56
N HIS A 155 8.64 -10.64 -7.03
CA HIS A 155 8.99 -10.16 -8.37
C HIS A 155 8.62 -11.13 -9.51
N ALA A 156 8.40 -12.41 -9.21
CA ALA A 156 8.02 -13.43 -10.18
C ALA A 156 7.13 -14.47 -9.51
N ALA A 157 6.19 -15.07 -10.26
CA ALA A 157 5.18 -16.00 -9.76
C ALA A 157 5.78 -17.22 -9.03
N GLU A 158 6.95 -17.69 -9.48
CA GLU A 158 7.69 -18.82 -8.90
C GLU A 158 8.21 -18.54 -7.47
N ARG A 159 8.18 -17.29 -7.04
CA ARG A 159 8.57 -16.89 -5.68
C ARG A 159 7.45 -16.99 -4.65
N ARG A 160 6.25 -17.34 -5.08
CA ARG A 160 5.12 -17.53 -4.18
C ARG A 160 5.43 -18.50 -3.01
N PRO A 161 6.05 -19.68 -3.21
CA PRO A 161 6.33 -20.59 -2.09
C PRO A 161 7.20 -19.95 -0.99
N LEU A 162 8.14 -19.06 -1.37
CA LEU A 162 8.93 -18.31 -0.39
C LEU A 162 8.05 -17.34 0.40
N GLN A 163 7.12 -16.64 -0.27
CA GLN A 163 6.17 -15.75 0.39
C GLN A 163 5.25 -16.51 1.36
N ASP A 164 4.79 -17.70 0.98
CA ASP A 164 3.97 -18.55 1.84
C ASP A 164 4.71 -18.90 3.13
N VAL A 165 6.00 -19.27 3.04
CA VAL A 165 6.86 -19.50 4.22
C VAL A 165 7.01 -18.24 5.07
N MET A 166 7.25 -17.07 4.44
CA MET A 166 7.35 -15.80 5.15
C MET A 166 6.05 -15.45 5.88
N THR A 167 4.91 -15.72 5.27
CA THR A 167 3.59 -15.54 5.89
C THR A 167 3.45 -16.47 7.11
N CYS A 168 3.79 -17.75 6.99
CA CYS A 168 3.74 -18.70 8.10
C CYS A 168 4.64 -18.27 9.28
N ILE A 169 5.83 -17.77 9.01
CA ILE A 169 6.72 -17.24 10.05
C ILE A 169 6.07 -16.06 10.78
N ARG A 170 5.47 -15.14 10.05
CA ARG A 170 4.78 -13.97 10.62
C ARG A 170 3.57 -14.35 11.47
N GLU A 171 2.77 -15.31 10.99
CA GLU A 171 1.56 -15.79 11.68
C GLU A 171 1.86 -16.82 12.77
N GLY A 172 3.11 -17.28 12.90
CA GLY A 172 3.50 -18.30 13.90
C GLY A 172 2.87 -19.68 13.64
N CYS A 173 2.60 -20.03 12.39
CA CYS A 173 1.94 -21.29 12.02
C CYS A 173 2.76 -22.11 11.00
N THR A 174 2.35 -23.37 10.76
CA THR A 174 2.93 -24.19 9.69
C THR A 174 2.18 -23.96 8.36
N ILE A 175 2.78 -24.35 7.22
CA ILE A 175 2.11 -24.29 5.91
C ILE A 175 0.80 -25.11 5.90
N ARG A 176 0.74 -26.20 6.66
CA ARG A 176 -0.45 -27.05 6.73
C ARG A 176 -1.60 -26.39 7.49
N ASP A 177 -1.27 -25.54 8.45
CA ASP A 177 -2.23 -24.87 9.33
C ASP A 177 -2.59 -23.47 8.83
N ALA A 178 -1.84 -22.94 7.86
CA ALA A 178 -1.96 -21.55 7.39
C ALA A 178 -3.32 -21.25 6.70
N GLY A 179 -3.95 -22.24 6.07
CA GLY A 179 -5.27 -22.11 5.48
C GLY A 179 -5.41 -20.86 4.57
N PHE A 180 -6.39 -20.01 4.91
CA PHE A 180 -6.68 -18.77 4.17
C PHE A 180 -5.70 -17.61 4.45
N ALA A 181 -4.71 -17.78 5.31
CA ALA A 181 -3.64 -16.81 5.49
C ALA A 181 -2.70 -16.75 4.25
N LEU A 182 -2.72 -17.82 3.43
CA LEU A 182 -1.96 -17.87 2.18
C LEU A 182 -2.78 -17.28 1.02
N GLU A 183 -2.06 -16.69 0.05
CA GLU A 183 -2.71 -16.19 -1.17
C GLU A 183 -3.33 -17.33 -1.99
N ALA A 184 -4.49 -17.06 -2.59
CA ALA A 184 -5.22 -18.07 -3.38
C ALA A 184 -4.48 -18.48 -4.68
N ASN A 185 -3.66 -17.56 -5.23
CA ASN A 185 -2.93 -17.75 -6.48
C ASN A 185 -1.57 -17.02 -6.44
N ALA A 186 -0.82 -17.04 -7.54
CA ALA A 186 0.50 -16.40 -7.66
C ALA A 186 0.44 -15.05 -8.41
N GLU A 187 -0.73 -14.42 -8.50
CA GLU A 187 -0.94 -13.21 -9.32
C GLU A 187 -0.34 -11.94 -8.74
N ARG A 188 0.03 -11.93 -7.46
CA ARG A 188 0.64 -10.77 -6.79
C ARG A 188 2.15 -10.65 -7.06
N HIS A 189 2.56 -11.02 -8.27
CA HIS A 189 3.91 -10.80 -8.78
C HIS A 189 4.02 -9.46 -9.51
N LEU A 190 5.26 -8.99 -9.72
CA LEU A 190 5.53 -7.78 -10.48
C LEU A 190 5.16 -8.00 -11.95
N LYS A 191 4.20 -7.25 -12.45
CA LYS A 191 3.72 -7.31 -13.82
C LYS A 191 4.36 -6.22 -14.69
N SER A 192 4.54 -6.53 -15.97
CA SER A 192 4.92 -5.53 -16.97
C SER A 192 3.79 -4.52 -17.19
N PRO A 193 4.06 -3.32 -17.76
CA PRO A 193 3.02 -2.37 -18.10
C PRO A 193 1.94 -2.96 -19.03
N GLN A 194 2.33 -3.88 -19.92
CA GLN A 194 1.40 -4.54 -20.86
C GLN A 194 0.46 -5.52 -20.14
N GLU A 195 0.92 -6.18 -19.08
CA GLU A 195 0.08 -7.07 -18.26
C GLU A 195 -0.84 -6.30 -17.30
N MET A 196 -0.54 -5.02 -17.03
CA MET A 196 -1.35 -4.17 -16.15
C MET A 196 -2.50 -3.45 -16.89
N THR A 197 -2.50 -3.44 -18.22
CA THR A 197 -3.57 -2.86 -19.06
C THR A 197 -4.58 -3.90 -19.49
#